data_3c73de20fadf8a53b8b7dd091bb23886
#
_entry.id   3c73de20fadf8a53b8b7dd091bb23886
#
_cell.length_a   1.000
_cell.length_b   1.000
_cell.length_c   1.000
_cell.angle_alpha   90.00
_cell.angle_beta   90.00
_cell.angle_gamma   90.00
#
_symmetry.space_group_name_H-M   'P 1'
#
loop_
_entity.id
_entity.type
_entity.pdbx_description
1 polymer ?
#
loop_
_entity_poly.entity_id
_entity_poly.type
_entity_poly.pdbx_seq_one_letter_code
_entity_poly.pdbx_strand_id
1 'polypeptide(L)'
;MSEIRLFVTTTEKQAAAVLDVMSAIFEEDDYAIATMEIDEKRDVWEASVYMMTDEEESVRSRLAQALEVEFSHLPIEREVLPDVDWIAKSLEGLAPVRAGRFVIHGSHDRDKVKPGEIAIEIDAGQAFGTGHHGTTAGCLEMLASVARSRPVRNALDLGTGSGVLAIAAWKLLHVPVLATDIDPIATRVAADNARRNGVVTGLTFATAPGFHSTTFSTNDPFDLIIANILARPLMKMAPQLVANLAPGGSVILSGILAEQRWKVLAAYNGQNLKHARTLWRNGWVTIHLTR
;
A
#
# COMPACT_ATOMS: atom_id res chain seq x y z
N MET A 1 16.75 14.35 -12.95
CA MET A 1 17.87 13.74 -12.20
C MET A 1 17.62 12.25 -12.24
N SER A 2 18.65 11.43 -12.48
CA SER A 2 18.47 9.99 -12.57
C SER A 2 18.56 9.37 -11.18
N GLU A 3 17.75 8.37 -10.92
CA GLU A 3 17.84 7.55 -9.71
C GLU A 3 18.97 6.54 -9.86
N ILE A 4 19.73 6.30 -8.80
CA ILE A 4 20.80 5.32 -8.75
C ILE A 4 20.64 4.43 -7.54
N ARG A 5 21.25 3.25 -7.57
CA ARG A 5 21.47 2.44 -6.36
C ARG A 5 22.96 2.20 -6.13
N LEU A 6 23.34 2.22 -4.88
CA LEU A 6 24.61 1.65 -4.42
C LEU A 6 24.30 0.31 -3.74
N PHE A 7 25.08 -0.71 -4.07
CA PHE A 7 24.83 -2.04 -3.55
C PHE A 7 26.12 -2.82 -3.29
N VAL A 8 26.03 -3.82 -2.44
CA VAL A 8 27.08 -4.81 -2.21
C VAL A 8 26.52 -6.20 -2.49
N THR A 9 27.30 -7.03 -3.18
CA THR A 9 26.96 -8.42 -3.50
C THR A 9 27.65 -9.36 -2.52
N THR A 10 26.90 -10.25 -1.87
CA THR A 10 27.40 -11.13 -0.81
C THR A 10 26.48 -12.33 -0.59
N THR A 11 26.62 -13.05 0.55
CA THR A 11 25.72 -14.14 0.97
C THR A 11 24.48 -13.62 1.67
N GLU A 12 23.41 -14.43 1.82
CA GLU A 12 22.18 -14.07 2.54
C GLU A 12 22.47 -13.47 3.92
N LYS A 13 23.28 -14.18 4.72
CA LYS A 13 23.61 -13.77 6.08
C LYS A 13 24.33 -12.42 6.15
N GLN A 14 25.26 -12.20 5.23
CA GLN A 14 26.02 -10.94 5.18
C GLN A 14 25.16 -9.81 4.63
N ALA A 15 24.29 -10.07 3.64
CA ALA A 15 23.36 -9.07 3.10
C ALA A 15 22.39 -8.58 4.19
N ALA A 16 21.89 -9.46 5.05
CA ALA A 16 21.05 -9.09 6.19
C ALA A 16 21.82 -8.18 7.18
N ALA A 17 23.08 -8.54 7.51
CA ALA A 17 23.90 -7.71 8.41
C ALA A 17 24.26 -6.34 7.79
N VAL A 18 24.53 -6.28 6.49
CA VAL A 18 24.74 -5.01 5.77
C VAL A 18 23.46 -4.17 5.75
N LEU A 19 22.29 -4.79 5.59
CA LEU A 19 21.00 -4.11 5.66
C LEU A 19 20.78 -3.47 7.04
N ASP A 20 21.14 -4.16 8.11
CA ASP A 20 21.06 -3.62 9.49
C ASP A 20 21.96 -2.39 9.65
N VAL A 21 23.19 -2.44 9.10
CA VAL A 21 24.11 -1.30 9.07
C VAL A 21 23.52 -0.14 8.27
N MET A 22 23.03 -0.39 7.06
CA MET A 22 22.38 0.64 6.23
C MET A 22 21.19 1.27 6.96
N SER A 23 20.33 0.44 7.60
CA SER A 23 19.18 0.91 8.36
C SER A 23 19.57 1.83 9.50
N ALA A 24 20.67 1.52 10.20
CA ALA A 24 21.15 2.33 11.32
C ALA A 24 21.74 3.68 10.88
N ILE A 25 22.53 3.70 9.78
CA ILE A 25 23.20 4.94 9.33
C ILE A 25 22.27 5.88 8.56
N PHE A 26 21.17 5.35 8.01
CA PHE A 26 20.18 6.10 7.23
C PHE A 26 18.81 6.21 7.93
N GLU A 27 18.75 5.96 9.25
CA GLU A 27 17.50 5.98 10.03
C GLU A 27 16.74 7.32 9.96
N GLU A 28 17.47 8.42 9.84
CA GLU A 28 16.90 9.77 9.76
C GLU A 28 16.67 10.24 8.32
N ASP A 29 17.16 9.49 7.33
CA ASP A 29 17.04 9.82 5.90
C ASP A 29 15.86 9.02 5.28
N ASP A 30 15.26 9.54 4.23
CA ASP A 30 14.16 8.90 3.49
C ASP A 30 14.66 7.95 2.38
N TYR A 31 15.88 7.39 2.51
CA TYR A 31 16.39 6.46 1.51
C TYR A 31 15.70 5.10 1.59
N ALA A 32 15.31 4.58 0.42
CA ALA A 32 14.87 3.19 0.32
C ALA A 32 16.08 2.25 0.42
N ILE A 33 15.99 1.26 1.31
CA ILE A 33 17.00 0.21 1.47
C ILE A 33 16.36 -1.15 1.34
N ALA A 34 17.03 -2.10 0.69
CA ALA A 34 16.48 -3.44 0.47
C ALA A 34 17.56 -4.49 0.32
N THR A 35 17.21 -5.76 0.59
CA THR A 35 17.99 -6.92 0.14
C THR A 35 17.25 -7.64 -0.97
N MET A 36 17.98 -8.25 -1.89
CA MET A 36 17.43 -9.02 -2.99
C MET A 36 18.27 -10.28 -3.24
N GLU A 37 17.60 -11.41 -3.40
CA GLU A 37 18.23 -12.66 -3.84
C GLU A 37 18.50 -12.61 -5.34
N ILE A 38 19.75 -12.87 -5.74
CA ILE A 38 20.19 -12.85 -7.15
C ILE A 38 20.33 -14.28 -7.70
N ASP A 39 20.86 -15.20 -6.91
CA ASP A 39 21.02 -16.59 -7.31
C ASP A 39 20.89 -17.53 -6.09
N GLU A 40 19.72 -18.17 -5.94
CA GLU A 40 19.40 -19.11 -4.86
C GLU A 40 20.43 -20.27 -4.78
N LYS A 41 20.88 -20.78 -5.92
CA LYS A 41 21.78 -21.94 -5.95
C LYS A 41 23.20 -21.63 -5.48
N ARG A 42 23.61 -20.36 -5.59
CA ARG A 42 24.95 -19.90 -5.24
C ARG A 42 24.97 -19.07 -3.97
N ASP A 43 23.81 -18.87 -3.31
CA ASP A 43 23.65 -18.00 -2.15
C ASP A 43 24.20 -16.59 -2.45
N VAL A 44 23.78 -16.00 -3.59
CA VAL A 44 24.19 -14.66 -3.99
C VAL A 44 23.04 -13.70 -3.71
N TRP A 45 23.31 -12.74 -2.83
CA TRP A 45 22.38 -11.70 -2.39
C TRP A 45 22.99 -10.31 -2.58
N GLU A 46 22.15 -9.33 -2.75
CA GLU A 46 22.52 -7.92 -2.75
C GLU A 46 21.83 -7.17 -1.61
N ALA A 47 22.58 -6.26 -0.97
CA ALA A 47 22.02 -5.24 -0.09
C ALA A 47 22.21 -3.87 -0.77
N SER A 48 21.13 -3.10 -0.92
CA SER A 48 21.08 -1.90 -1.75
C SER A 48 20.51 -0.72 -1.00
N VAL A 49 21.00 0.49 -1.31
CA VAL A 49 20.40 1.77 -0.95
C VAL A 49 20.15 2.58 -2.23
N TYR A 50 18.96 3.20 -2.31
CA TYR A 50 18.47 3.94 -3.49
C TYR A 50 18.49 5.43 -3.19
N MET A 51 18.95 6.24 -4.15
CA MET A 51 19.07 7.70 -3.99
C MET A 51 19.08 8.41 -5.34
N MET A 52 19.00 9.74 -5.29
CA MET A 52 19.21 10.57 -6.47
C MET A 52 20.71 10.74 -6.74
N THR A 53 21.08 10.94 -8.01
CA THR A 53 22.49 11.01 -8.44
C THR A 53 23.30 12.10 -7.73
N ASP A 54 22.69 13.21 -7.32
CA ASP A 54 23.33 14.32 -6.61
C ASP A 54 23.68 13.99 -5.15
N GLU A 55 23.10 12.93 -4.58
CA GLU A 55 23.36 12.46 -3.22
C GLU A 55 24.45 11.38 -3.16
N GLU A 56 24.85 10.82 -4.31
CA GLU A 56 25.75 9.65 -4.42
C GLU A 56 26.99 9.75 -3.57
N GLU A 57 27.74 10.85 -3.66
CA GLU A 57 29.04 11.00 -2.98
C GLU A 57 28.90 10.99 -1.46
N SER A 58 27.87 11.65 -0.94
CA SER A 58 27.56 11.68 0.49
C SER A 58 27.16 10.29 1.00
N VAL A 59 26.25 9.62 0.31
CA VAL A 59 25.74 8.28 0.71
C VAL A 59 26.85 7.25 0.60
N ARG A 60 27.63 7.26 -0.47
CA ARG A 60 28.78 6.37 -0.67
C ARG A 60 29.83 6.51 0.43
N SER A 61 30.16 7.75 0.82
CA SER A 61 31.15 8.02 1.88
C SER A 61 30.68 7.49 3.24
N ARG A 62 29.40 7.74 3.60
CA ARG A 62 28.80 7.24 4.85
C ARG A 62 28.75 5.71 4.87
N LEU A 63 28.35 5.11 3.75
CA LEU A 63 28.26 3.66 3.62
C LEU A 63 29.66 3.01 3.70
N ALA A 64 30.66 3.55 3.00
CA ALA A 64 32.02 3.04 3.04
C ALA A 64 32.61 3.10 4.45
N GLN A 65 32.42 4.21 5.16
CA GLN A 65 32.87 4.35 6.56
C GLN A 65 32.19 3.35 7.48
N ALA A 66 30.90 3.10 7.33
CA ALA A 66 30.16 2.17 8.15
C ALA A 66 30.54 0.70 7.90
N LEU A 67 30.88 0.36 6.64
CA LEU A 67 31.28 -0.99 6.27
C LEU A 67 32.78 -1.28 6.51
N GLU A 68 33.61 -0.26 6.80
CA GLU A 68 35.05 -0.40 6.92
C GLU A 68 35.50 -1.42 7.98
N VAL A 69 34.76 -1.54 9.07
CA VAL A 69 35.16 -2.39 10.22
C VAL A 69 34.90 -3.87 9.96
N GLU A 70 33.79 -4.22 9.37
CA GLU A 70 33.34 -5.63 9.30
C GLU A 70 33.20 -6.14 7.85
N PHE A 71 32.97 -5.24 6.89
CA PHE A 71 32.67 -5.56 5.50
C PHE A 71 33.58 -4.87 4.49
N SER A 72 34.78 -4.43 4.88
CA SER A 72 35.72 -3.71 4.02
C SER A 72 36.15 -4.47 2.75
N HIS A 73 35.96 -5.80 2.75
CA HIS A 73 36.25 -6.66 1.59
C HIS A 73 35.13 -6.66 0.54
N LEU A 74 33.94 -6.11 0.85
CA LEU A 74 32.81 -6.04 -0.07
C LEU A 74 32.87 -4.75 -0.89
N PRO A 75 32.97 -4.82 -2.22
CA PRO A 75 32.97 -3.63 -3.06
C PRO A 75 31.57 -2.99 -3.04
N ILE A 76 31.53 -1.66 -2.93
CA ILE A 76 30.30 -0.90 -3.11
C ILE A 76 30.16 -0.63 -4.61
N GLU A 77 29.25 -1.32 -5.24
CA GLU A 77 28.94 -1.20 -6.66
C GLU A 77 27.89 -0.10 -6.90
N ARG A 78 27.77 0.34 -8.15
CA ARG A 78 26.86 1.40 -8.56
C ARG A 78 26.08 0.98 -9.79
N GLU A 79 24.79 1.22 -9.76
CA GLU A 79 23.93 1.08 -10.93
C GLU A 79 23.10 2.35 -11.14
N VAL A 80 23.08 2.84 -12.37
CA VAL A 80 22.11 3.88 -12.77
C VAL A 80 20.82 3.16 -13.09
N LEU A 81 19.78 3.50 -12.36
CA LEU A 81 18.47 2.96 -12.67
C LEU A 81 17.97 3.67 -13.94
N PRO A 82 17.60 2.91 -14.97
CA PRO A 82 16.99 3.51 -16.14
C PRO A 82 15.70 4.22 -15.72
N ASP A 83 15.43 5.35 -16.34
CA ASP A 83 14.15 6.08 -16.19
C ASP A 83 13.01 5.27 -16.84
N VAL A 84 12.90 4.03 -16.41
CA VAL A 84 11.88 3.07 -16.79
C VAL A 84 10.99 2.92 -15.58
N ASP A 85 9.73 3.14 -15.77
CA ASP A 85 8.71 2.77 -14.78
C ASP A 85 8.81 1.24 -14.51
N TRP A 86 9.70 0.89 -13.56
CA TRP A 86 9.91 -0.51 -13.14
C TRP A 86 8.63 -1.12 -12.59
N ILE A 87 7.75 -0.29 -12.08
CA ILE A 87 6.42 -0.68 -11.62
C ILE A 87 5.60 -1.09 -12.85
N ALA A 88 5.62 -0.30 -13.92
CA ALA A 88 4.98 -0.64 -15.19
C ALA A 88 5.51 -1.96 -15.77
N LYS A 89 6.83 -2.11 -15.81
CA LYS A 89 7.48 -3.29 -16.41
C LYS A 89 7.31 -4.57 -15.58
N SER A 90 7.34 -4.49 -14.26
CA SER A 90 7.08 -5.64 -13.39
C SER A 90 5.61 -6.07 -13.37
N LEU A 91 4.70 -5.21 -13.83
CA LEU A 91 3.26 -5.49 -13.89
C LEU A 91 2.78 -5.93 -15.28
N GLU A 92 3.56 -5.73 -16.34
CA GLU A 92 3.25 -6.21 -17.71
C GLU A 92 3.08 -7.74 -17.83
N GLY A 93 3.51 -8.50 -16.81
CA GLY A 93 3.40 -9.96 -16.75
C GLY A 93 2.49 -10.51 -15.66
N LEU A 94 1.86 -9.66 -14.84
CA LEU A 94 1.07 -10.13 -13.71
C LEU A 94 -0.36 -10.50 -14.14
N ALA A 95 -0.74 -11.76 -13.87
CA ALA A 95 -2.08 -12.26 -14.15
C ALA A 95 -3.16 -11.50 -13.35
N PRO A 96 -4.40 -11.41 -13.84
CA PRO A 96 -5.51 -10.78 -13.12
C PRO A 96 -5.70 -11.34 -11.72
N VAL A 97 -5.80 -10.45 -10.73
CA VAL A 97 -6.01 -10.84 -9.32
C VAL A 97 -7.49 -10.93 -9.03
N ARG A 98 -7.93 -12.11 -8.58
CA ARG A 98 -9.32 -12.36 -8.20
C ARG A 98 -9.50 -12.38 -6.69
N ALA A 99 -10.45 -11.60 -6.21
CA ALA A 99 -10.82 -11.52 -4.79
C ALA A 99 -12.34 -11.49 -4.65
N GLY A 100 -12.95 -12.64 -4.36
CA GLY A 100 -14.39 -12.79 -4.33
C GLY A 100 -15.04 -12.52 -5.70
N ARG A 101 -15.86 -11.47 -5.80
CA ARG A 101 -16.51 -11.04 -7.06
C ARG A 101 -15.66 -10.05 -7.87
N PHE A 102 -14.57 -9.56 -7.32
CA PHE A 102 -13.72 -8.59 -7.97
C PHE A 102 -12.62 -9.26 -8.79
N VAL A 103 -12.31 -8.66 -9.93
CA VAL A 103 -11.11 -8.94 -10.70
C VAL A 103 -10.38 -7.63 -10.95
N ILE A 104 -9.12 -7.55 -10.49
CA ILE A 104 -8.23 -6.45 -10.81
C ILE A 104 -7.35 -6.91 -11.97
N HIS A 105 -7.26 -6.11 -13.01
CA HIS A 105 -6.54 -6.45 -14.22
C HIS A 105 -5.91 -5.21 -14.87
N GLY A 106 -4.85 -5.40 -15.62
CA GLY A 106 -4.31 -4.38 -16.51
C GLY A 106 -5.14 -4.25 -17.79
N SER A 107 -4.88 -3.19 -18.57
CA SER A 107 -5.58 -2.92 -19.84
C SER A 107 -5.42 -4.06 -20.85
N HIS A 108 -4.30 -4.81 -20.79
CA HIS A 108 -4.00 -5.95 -21.66
C HIS A 108 -4.77 -7.23 -21.33
N ASP A 109 -5.46 -7.28 -20.19
CA ASP A 109 -6.16 -8.46 -19.67
C ASP A 109 -7.68 -8.30 -19.64
N ARG A 110 -8.23 -7.33 -20.37
CA ARG A 110 -9.69 -7.08 -20.44
C ARG A 110 -10.50 -8.29 -20.91
N ASP A 111 -9.93 -9.07 -21.80
CA ASP A 111 -10.51 -10.29 -22.34
C ASP A 111 -10.59 -11.44 -21.34
N LYS A 112 -9.80 -11.37 -20.25
CA LYS A 112 -9.79 -12.38 -19.18
C LYS A 112 -10.88 -12.16 -18.11
N VAL A 113 -11.64 -11.07 -18.21
CA VAL A 113 -12.76 -10.77 -17.31
C VAL A 113 -13.94 -11.69 -17.62
N LYS A 114 -14.47 -12.36 -16.61
CA LYS A 114 -15.58 -13.29 -16.77
C LYS A 114 -16.93 -12.61 -16.52
N PRO A 115 -18.03 -13.09 -17.14
CA PRO A 115 -19.38 -12.61 -16.84
C PRO A 115 -19.70 -12.68 -15.33
N GLY A 116 -20.20 -11.58 -14.77
CA GLY A 116 -20.57 -11.47 -13.37
C GLY A 116 -19.43 -11.06 -12.41
N GLU A 117 -18.20 -10.95 -12.89
CA GLU A 117 -17.10 -10.34 -12.15
C GLU A 117 -17.23 -8.80 -12.16
N ILE A 118 -16.82 -8.17 -11.08
CA ILE A 118 -16.68 -6.71 -10.98
C ILE A 118 -15.24 -6.38 -11.38
N ALA A 119 -15.06 -6.00 -12.63
CA ALA A 119 -13.76 -5.66 -13.18
C ALA A 119 -13.28 -4.28 -12.70
N ILE A 120 -12.02 -4.21 -12.31
CA ILE A 120 -11.32 -2.99 -11.95
C ILE A 120 -10.02 -2.96 -12.74
N GLU A 121 -9.95 -2.05 -13.72
CA GLU A 121 -8.77 -1.86 -14.53
C GLU A 121 -7.81 -0.91 -13.83
N ILE A 122 -6.64 -1.42 -13.48
CA ILE A 122 -5.54 -0.67 -12.90
C ILE A 122 -4.31 -0.97 -13.72
N ASP A 123 -3.83 -0.01 -14.46
CA ASP A 123 -2.52 -0.12 -15.09
C ASP A 123 -1.43 0.26 -14.09
N ALA A 124 -0.25 -0.29 -14.32
CA ALA A 124 0.94 0.05 -13.55
C ALA A 124 1.23 1.54 -13.63
N GLY A 125 1.40 2.16 -12.49
CA GLY A 125 1.69 3.57 -12.38
C GLY A 125 2.41 3.89 -11.07
N GLN A 126 2.75 5.14 -10.88
CA GLN A 126 3.50 5.66 -9.73
C GLN A 126 2.79 5.52 -8.37
N ALA A 127 1.54 5.06 -8.33
CA ALA A 127 0.80 4.91 -7.09
C ALA A 127 0.78 3.48 -6.58
N PHE A 128 0.93 3.31 -5.27
CA PHE A 128 0.88 2.03 -4.57
C PHE A 128 -0.52 1.39 -4.64
N GLY A 129 -0.60 0.05 -4.64
CA GLY A 129 -1.89 -0.66 -4.51
C GLY A 129 -2.43 -1.27 -5.80
N THR A 130 -1.58 -1.92 -6.59
CA THR A 130 -1.94 -2.56 -7.87
C THR A 130 -2.77 -3.86 -7.74
N GLY A 131 -3.22 -4.20 -6.53
CA GLY A 131 -4.04 -5.39 -6.29
C GLY A 131 -3.29 -6.70 -6.06
N HIS A 132 -2.00 -6.76 -6.36
CA HIS A 132 -1.19 -7.97 -6.23
C HIS A 132 -0.81 -8.33 -4.79
N HIS A 133 -0.95 -7.41 -3.84
CA HIS A 133 -0.71 -7.68 -2.44
C HIS A 133 -1.90 -8.39 -1.78
N GLY A 134 -1.62 -9.35 -0.92
CA GLY A 134 -2.64 -10.04 -0.12
C GLY A 134 -3.56 -9.09 0.66
N THR A 135 -3.08 -7.89 0.99
CA THR A 135 -3.82 -6.83 1.67
C THR A 135 -4.99 -6.28 0.86
N THR A 136 -4.78 -5.95 -0.42
CA THR A 136 -5.83 -5.45 -1.31
C THR A 136 -6.91 -6.52 -1.55
N ALA A 137 -6.51 -7.76 -1.83
CA ALA A 137 -7.44 -8.87 -2.01
C ALA A 137 -8.26 -9.12 -0.73
N GLY A 138 -7.63 -9.05 0.45
CA GLY A 138 -8.31 -9.14 1.74
C GLY A 138 -9.36 -8.04 1.95
N CYS A 139 -9.03 -6.79 1.58
CA CYS A 139 -9.97 -5.66 1.64
C CYS A 139 -11.18 -5.88 0.72
N LEU A 140 -10.97 -6.33 -0.51
CA LEU A 140 -12.04 -6.60 -1.47
C LEU A 140 -12.99 -7.70 -1.01
N GLU A 141 -12.47 -8.79 -0.46
CA GLU A 141 -13.28 -9.86 0.13
C GLU A 141 -14.07 -9.37 1.35
N MET A 142 -13.43 -8.57 2.20
CA MET A 142 -14.08 -8.01 3.38
C MET A 142 -15.15 -7.00 2.97
N LEU A 143 -14.90 -6.15 1.99
CA LEU A 143 -15.87 -5.20 1.41
C LEU A 143 -17.12 -5.94 0.91
N ALA A 144 -16.93 -7.02 0.14
CA ALA A 144 -18.04 -7.84 -0.34
C ALA A 144 -18.81 -8.51 0.81
N SER A 145 -18.15 -8.83 1.92
CA SER A 145 -18.80 -9.38 3.13
C SER A 145 -19.63 -8.32 3.86
N VAL A 146 -19.07 -7.11 4.05
CA VAL A 146 -19.77 -5.98 4.69
C VAL A 146 -21.00 -5.58 3.88
N ALA A 147 -20.86 -5.46 2.55
CA ALA A 147 -21.97 -5.10 1.65
C ALA A 147 -23.17 -6.05 1.73
N ARG A 148 -22.93 -7.34 2.05
CA ARG A 148 -24.02 -8.32 2.24
C ARG A 148 -24.65 -8.27 3.63
N SER A 149 -23.93 -7.78 4.62
CA SER A 149 -24.37 -7.85 6.02
C SER A 149 -25.18 -6.62 6.47
N ARG A 150 -25.02 -5.49 5.77
CA ARG A 150 -25.63 -4.23 6.16
C ARG A 150 -25.69 -3.22 5.01
N PRO A 151 -26.65 -2.30 5.00
CA PRO A 151 -26.66 -1.20 4.07
C PRO A 151 -25.53 -0.21 4.39
N VAL A 152 -24.90 0.31 3.33
CA VAL A 152 -23.88 1.36 3.37
C VAL A 152 -24.41 2.50 2.52
N ARG A 153 -24.44 3.73 3.02
CA ARG A 153 -24.95 4.93 2.33
C ARG A 153 -23.82 5.83 1.83
N ASN A 154 -22.66 5.77 2.45
CA ASN A 154 -21.45 6.47 2.06
C ASN A 154 -20.21 5.72 2.56
N ALA A 155 -19.09 5.90 1.88
CA ALA A 155 -17.83 5.26 2.27
C ALA A 155 -16.64 6.21 2.16
N LEU A 156 -15.60 5.91 2.94
CA LEU A 156 -14.28 6.53 2.88
C LEU A 156 -13.24 5.49 2.54
N ASP A 157 -12.36 5.80 1.59
CA ASP A 157 -11.10 5.08 1.33
C ASP A 157 -9.94 5.98 1.77
N LEU A 158 -9.32 5.64 2.91
CA LEU A 158 -8.27 6.43 3.55
C LEU A 158 -6.89 5.85 3.18
N GLY A 159 -6.06 6.64 2.50
CA GLY A 159 -4.83 6.18 1.86
C GLY A 159 -5.15 5.40 0.58
N THR A 160 -5.81 6.07 -0.36
CA THR A 160 -6.43 5.41 -1.53
C THR A 160 -5.41 4.87 -2.53
N GLY A 161 -4.19 5.42 -2.57
CA GLY A 161 -3.15 5.00 -3.51
C GLY A 161 -3.62 5.05 -4.96
N SER A 162 -3.67 3.90 -5.62
CA SER A 162 -4.16 3.75 -7.00
C SER A 162 -5.67 3.93 -7.17
N GLY A 163 -6.44 4.06 -6.09
CA GLY A 163 -7.89 4.18 -6.11
C GLY A 163 -8.66 2.85 -6.19
N VAL A 164 -7.97 1.72 -6.16
CA VAL A 164 -8.57 0.39 -6.39
C VAL A 164 -9.71 0.09 -5.42
N LEU A 165 -9.55 0.40 -4.12
CA LEU A 165 -10.57 0.13 -3.10
C LEU A 165 -11.74 1.11 -3.18
N ALA A 166 -11.47 2.38 -3.48
CA ALA A 166 -12.51 3.38 -3.74
C ALA A 166 -13.38 3.02 -4.94
N ILE A 167 -12.75 2.61 -6.06
CA ILE A 167 -13.44 2.16 -7.27
C ILE A 167 -14.25 0.88 -6.98
N ALA A 168 -13.67 -0.07 -6.24
CA ALA A 168 -14.36 -1.29 -5.83
C ALA A 168 -15.60 -0.99 -4.97
N ALA A 169 -15.47 -0.11 -3.98
CA ALA A 169 -16.56 0.30 -3.12
C ALA A 169 -17.69 0.95 -3.94
N TRP A 170 -17.35 1.87 -4.83
CA TRP A 170 -18.34 2.52 -5.69
C TRP A 170 -19.05 1.52 -6.62
N LYS A 171 -18.30 0.66 -7.32
CA LYS A 171 -18.87 -0.35 -8.25
C LYS A 171 -19.75 -1.38 -7.55
N LEU A 172 -19.47 -1.70 -6.28
CA LEU A 172 -20.24 -2.68 -5.53
C LEU A 172 -21.46 -2.08 -4.83
N LEU A 173 -21.29 -0.90 -4.22
CA LEU A 173 -22.28 -0.29 -3.33
C LEU A 173 -23.18 0.73 -4.01
N HIS A 174 -22.69 1.37 -5.10
CA HIS A 174 -23.37 2.47 -5.80
C HIS A 174 -23.73 3.64 -4.86
N VAL A 175 -22.82 3.99 -3.96
CA VAL A 175 -22.97 5.08 -2.99
C VAL A 175 -21.87 6.13 -3.18
N PRO A 176 -22.01 7.35 -2.62
CA PRO A 176 -20.92 8.30 -2.59
C PRO A 176 -19.70 7.72 -1.84
N VAL A 177 -18.51 7.87 -2.43
CA VAL A 177 -17.25 7.47 -1.84
C VAL A 177 -16.30 8.67 -1.84
N LEU A 178 -15.71 8.97 -0.70
CA LEU A 178 -14.58 9.88 -0.57
C LEU A 178 -13.30 9.04 -0.55
N ALA A 179 -12.35 9.38 -1.43
CA ALA A 179 -11.04 8.76 -1.51
C ALA A 179 -9.97 9.79 -1.18
N THR A 180 -9.14 9.53 -0.17
CA THR A 180 -8.12 10.48 0.27
C THR A 180 -6.75 9.84 0.31
N ASP A 181 -5.72 10.64 0.04
CA ASP A 181 -4.33 10.26 0.23
C ASP A 181 -3.52 11.48 0.69
N ILE A 182 -2.40 11.25 1.34
CA ILE A 182 -1.45 12.31 1.69
C ILE A 182 -0.67 12.79 0.45
N ASP A 183 -0.48 11.89 -0.51
CA ASP A 183 0.26 12.16 -1.75
C ASP A 183 -0.67 12.72 -2.84
N PRO A 184 -0.40 13.93 -3.36
CA PRO A 184 -1.17 14.49 -4.47
C PRO A 184 -1.00 13.73 -5.79
N ILE A 185 0.09 12.96 -5.96
CA ILE A 185 0.28 12.09 -7.12
C ILE A 185 -0.70 10.92 -7.02
N ALA A 186 -0.79 10.27 -5.87
CA ALA A 186 -1.71 9.17 -5.63
C ALA A 186 -3.17 9.58 -5.89
N THR A 187 -3.62 10.72 -5.38
CA THR A 187 -4.99 11.21 -5.62
C THR A 187 -5.29 11.48 -7.09
N ARG A 188 -4.30 11.97 -7.85
CA ARG A 188 -4.41 12.17 -9.30
C ARG A 188 -4.51 10.84 -10.04
N VAL A 189 -3.62 9.88 -9.73
CA VAL A 189 -3.64 8.54 -10.32
C VAL A 189 -4.96 7.82 -10.02
N ALA A 190 -5.46 7.90 -8.79
CA ALA A 190 -6.74 7.34 -8.40
C ALA A 190 -7.90 7.93 -9.22
N ALA A 191 -7.91 9.25 -9.45
CA ALA A 191 -8.91 9.92 -10.27
C ALA A 191 -8.84 9.48 -11.74
N ASP A 192 -7.63 9.29 -12.28
CA ASP A 192 -7.45 8.79 -13.66
C ASP A 192 -7.92 7.34 -13.80
N ASN A 193 -7.59 6.48 -12.83
CA ASN A 193 -8.06 5.10 -12.78
C ASN A 193 -9.60 5.03 -12.65
N ALA A 194 -10.22 5.91 -11.85
CA ALA A 194 -11.68 5.98 -11.76
C ALA A 194 -12.32 6.28 -13.11
N ARG A 195 -11.78 7.27 -13.85
CA ARG A 195 -12.26 7.61 -15.21
C ARG A 195 -12.12 6.43 -16.18
N ARG A 196 -10.98 5.72 -16.17
CA ARG A 196 -10.76 4.50 -16.99
C ARG A 196 -11.78 3.41 -16.66
N ASN A 197 -12.18 3.31 -15.42
CA ASN A 197 -13.19 2.37 -14.93
C ASN A 197 -14.63 2.83 -15.16
N GLY A 198 -14.87 3.94 -15.87
CA GLY A 198 -16.19 4.50 -16.13
C GLY A 198 -16.86 5.16 -14.92
N VAL A 199 -16.10 5.43 -13.86
CA VAL A 199 -16.61 6.09 -12.65
C VAL A 199 -16.42 7.60 -12.81
N VAL A 200 -17.46 8.27 -13.26
CA VAL A 200 -17.44 9.72 -13.56
C VAL A 200 -18.14 10.57 -12.50
N THR A 201 -18.96 9.96 -11.64
CA THR A 201 -19.70 10.63 -10.56
C THR A 201 -19.76 9.76 -9.31
N GLY A 202 -19.99 10.37 -8.15
CA GLY A 202 -20.16 9.65 -6.89
C GLY A 202 -18.84 9.19 -6.23
N LEU A 203 -17.69 9.49 -6.83
CA LEU A 203 -16.38 9.27 -6.25
C LEU A 203 -15.62 10.60 -6.23
N THR A 204 -15.23 11.04 -5.05
CA THR A 204 -14.52 12.31 -4.81
C THR A 204 -13.11 12.01 -4.32
N PHE A 205 -12.11 12.68 -4.90
CA PHE A 205 -10.71 12.55 -4.51
C PHE A 205 -10.23 13.81 -3.81
N ALA A 206 -9.50 13.67 -2.70
CA ALA A 206 -8.91 14.80 -1.98
C ALA A 206 -7.53 14.46 -1.42
N THR A 207 -6.58 15.35 -1.62
CA THR A 207 -5.28 15.24 -0.96
C THR A 207 -5.41 15.79 0.47
N ALA A 208 -5.15 14.94 1.47
CA ALA A 208 -5.30 15.30 2.87
C ALA A 208 -4.38 14.47 3.78
N PRO A 209 -3.65 15.10 4.74
CA PRO A 209 -2.90 14.39 5.75
C PRO A 209 -3.86 13.80 6.81
N GLY A 210 -4.20 12.52 6.67
CA GLY A 210 -5.18 11.86 7.54
C GLY A 210 -6.54 12.55 7.47
N PHE A 211 -7.10 12.92 8.62
CA PHE A 211 -8.41 13.57 8.72
C PHE A 211 -8.36 15.11 8.79
N HIS A 212 -7.21 15.72 8.48
CA HIS A 212 -6.99 17.16 8.56
C HIS A 212 -7.39 17.90 7.26
N SER A 213 -8.66 17.84 6.90
CA SER A 213 -9.21 18.56 5.73
C SER A 213 -10.68 18.89 5.96
N THR A 214 -11.12 20.05 5.49
CA THR A 214 -12.54 20.44 5.50
C THR A 214 -13.43 19.51 4.67
N THR A 215 -12.84 18.72 3.76
CA THR A 215 -13.56 17.73 2.96
C THR A 215 -14.26 16.67 3.82
N PHE A 216 -13.70 16.35 5.00
CA PHE A 216 -14.34 15.39 5.90
C PHE A 216 -15.62 15.95 6.52
N SER A 217 -15.63 17.22 6.95
CA SER A 217 -16.79 17.82 7.61
C SER A 217 -18.05 17.95 6.71
N THR A 218 -17.88 17.80 5.41
CA THR A 218 -18.99 17.81 4.43
C THR A 218 -19.48 16.41 4.05
N ASN A 219 -18.74 15.35 4.42
CA ASN A 219 -19.00 13.97 3.99
C ASN A 219 -19.21 12.98 5.16
N ASP A 220 -18.78 13.30 6.37
CA ASP A 220 -18.93 12.44 7.56
C ASP A 220 -20.33 12.58 8.22
N PRO A 221 -20.73 11.63 9.08
CA PRO A 221 -20.04 10.38 9.39
C PRO A 221 -20.20 9.32 8.28
N PHE A 222 -19.19 8.46 8.14
CA PHE A 222 -19.18 7.38 7.14
C PHE A 222 -19.77 6.08 7.68
N ASP A 223 -20.60 5.40 6.90
CA ASP A 223 -21.10 4.07 7.22
C ASP A 223 -20.01 2.98 7.05
N LEU A 224 -19.04 3.23 6.15
CA LEU A 224 -17.89 2.36 5.89
C LEU A 224 -16.61 3.18 5.74
N ILE A 225 -15.56 2.81 6.49
CA ILE A 225 -14.21 3.33 6.29
C ILE A 225 -13.29 2.16 5.93
N ILE A 226 -12.57 2.28 4.82
CA ILE A 226 -11.54 1.34 4.39
C ILE A 226 -10.20 2.03 4.52
N ALA A 227 -9.20 1.37 5.11
CA ALA A 227 -7.84 1.89 5.20
C ALA A 227 -6.84 0.74 5.02
N ASN A 228 -6.13 0.75 3.89
CA ASN A 228 -5.08 -0.21 3.56
C ASN A 228 -3.71 0.48 3.59
N ILE A 229 -3.27 0.83 4.78
CA ILE A 229 -2.02 1.55 5.05
C ILE A 229 -1.25 0.88 6.19
N LEU A 230 -0.03 1.36 6.46
CA LEU A 230 0.83 0.78 7.49
C LEU A 230 0.18 0.80 8.89
N ALA A 231 0.49 -0.22 9.71
CA ALA A 231 -0.09 -0.40 11.04
C ALA A 231 0.13 0.78 11.99
N ARG A 232 1.31 1.42 11.96
CA ARG A 232 1.63 2.53 12.87
C ARG A 232 0.76 3.77 12.61
N PRO A 233 0.61 4.27 11.38
CA PRO A 233 -0.38 5.30 11.05
C PRO A 233 -1.81 4.92 11.44
N LEU A 234 -2.24 3.68 11.18
CA LEU A 234 -3.59 3.20 11.57
C LEU A 234 -3.83 3.35 13.07
N MET A 235 -2.90 2.91 13.91
CA MET A 235 -3.01 3.04 15.36
C MET A 235 -3.05 4.50 15.81
N LYS A 236 -2.23 5.37 15.21
CA LYS A 236 -2.16 6.80 15.54
C LYS A 236 -3.46 7.53 15.21
N MET A 237 -4.09 7.16 14.10
CA MET A 237 -5.33 7.80 13.61
C MET A 237 -6.62 7.17 14.18
N ALA A 238 -6.54 6.14 15.02
CA ALA A 238 -7.72 5.43 15.55
C ALA A 238 -8.78 6.37 16.17
N PRO A 239 -8.44 7.37 17.01
CA PRO A 239 -9.45 8.28 17.56
C PRO A 239 -10.17 9.11 16.49
N GLN A 240 -9.43 9.64 15.51
CA GLN A 240 -9.96 10.45 14.43
C GLN A 240 -10.83 9.62 13.48
N LEU A 241 -10.38 8.41 13.16
CA LEU A 241 -11.13 7.47 12.32
C LEU A 241 -12.49 7.15 12.96
N VAL A 242 -12.51 6.85 14.28
CA VAL A 242 -13.75 6.55 14.99
C VAL A 242 -14.67 7.77 15.13
N ALA A 243 -14.09 8.98 15.26
CA ALA A 243 -14.87 10.21 15.27
C ALA A 243 -15.65 10.43 13.96
N ASN A 244 -15.07 10.02 12.83
CA ASN A 244 -15.70 10.13 11.51
C ASN A 244 -16.54 8.89 11.11
N LEU A 245 -16.69 7.90 12.00
CA LEU A 245 -17.46 6.68 11.74
C LEU A 245 -18.90 6.83 12.28
N ALA A 246 -19.87 6.55 11.46
CA ALA A 246 -21.29 6.57 11.84
C ALA A 246 -21.59 5.55 12.98
N PRO A 247 -22.61 5.82 13.83
CA PRO A 247 -23.12 4.81 14.75
C PRO A 247 -23.51 3.53 14.01
N GLY A 248 -23.00 2.40 14.49
CA GLY A 248 -23.16 1.13 13.81
C GLY A 248 -22.29 0.99 12.53
N GLY A 249 -21.38 1.90 12.21
CA GLY A 249 -20.50 1.85 11.04
C GLY A 249 -19.52 0.68 11.06
N SER A 250 -18.94 0.38 9.90
CA SER A 250 -17.91 -0.64 9.69
C SER A 250 -16.57 -0.04 9.34
N VAL A 251 -15.51 -0.65 9.81
CA VAL A 251 -14.13 -0.30 9.45
C VAL A 251 -13.41 -1.54 8.93
N ILE A 252 -12.75 -1.40 7.78
CA ILE A 252 -11.88 -2.42 7.19
C ILE A 252 -10.45 -1.88 7.23
N LEU A 253 -9.58 -2.54 7.99
CA LEU A 253 -8.17 -2.19 8.15
C LEU A 253 -7.29 -3.25 7.52
N SER A 254 -6.30 -2.86 6.73
CA SER A 254 -5.29 -3.75 6.14
C SER A 254 -3.95 -3.03 5.97
N GLY A 255 -2.95 -3.69 5.35
CA GLY A 255 -1.56 -3.19 5.38
C GLY A 255 -0.87 -3.53 6.71
N ILE A 256 -1.36 -4.57 7.39
CA ILE A 256 -0.97 -4.97 8.74
C ILE A 256 -0.32 -6.35 8.66
N LEU A 257 0.92 -6.49 9.12
CA LEU A 257 1.54 -7.79 9.28
C LEU A 257 0.85 -8.61 10.38
N ALA A 258 0.86 -9.92 10.25
CA ALA A 258 0.22 -10.84 11.19
C ALA A 258 0.61 -10.58 12.66
N GLU A 259 1.88 -10.31 12.90
CA GLU A 259 2.48 -9.98 14.20
C GLU A 259 1.99 -8.65 14.79
N GLN A 260 1.62 -7.69 13.93
CA GLN A 260 1.13 -6.36 14.34
C GLN A 260 -0.36 -6.35 14.69
N ARG A 261 -1.11 -7.42 14.34
CA ARG A 261 -2.57 -7.49 14.48
C ARG A 261 -3.06 -7.10 15.87
N TRP A 262 -2.44 -7.64 16.93
CA TRP A 262 -2.92 -7.39 18.29
C TRP A 262 -2.72 -5.95 18.75
N LYS A 263 -1.65 -5.30 18.29
CA LYS A 263 -1.39 -3.88 18.59
C LYS A 263 -2.47 -2.99 17.94
N VAL A 264 -2.81 -3.28 16.67
CA VAL A 264 -3.87 -2.55 15.96
C VAL A 264 -5.22 -2.79 16.63
N LEU A 265 -5.59 -4.03 16.93
CA LEU A 265 -6.85 -4.34 17.65
C LEU A 265 -6.95 -3.61 18.98
N ALA A 266 -5.87 -3.57 19.77
CA ALA A 266 -5.85 -2.87 21.06
C ALA A 266 -6.13 -1.37 20.91
N ALA A 267 -5.54 -0.71 19.88
CA ALA A 267 -5.77 0.71 19.62
C ALA A 267 -7.24 1.03 19.30
N TYR A 268 -7.90 0.17 18.52
CA TYR A 268 -9.29 0.38 18.13
C TYR A 268 -10.30 -0.11 19.20
N ASN A 269 -9.98 -1.16 19.96
CA ASN A 269 -10.79 -1.55 21.12
C ASN A 269 -10.81 -0.43 22.18
N GLY A 270 -9.69 0.29 22.35
CA GLY A 270 -9.64 1.50 23.20
C GLY A 270 -10.56 2.63 22.74
N GLN A 271 -11.05 2.59 21.50
CA GLN A 271 -12.03 3.50 20.92
C GLN A 271 -13.45 2.90 20.86
N ASN A 272 -13.71 1.83 21.61
CA ASN A 272 -15.00 1.13 21.68
C ASN A 272 -15.47 0.48 20.36
N LEU A 273 -14.57 0.17 19.44
CA LEU A 273 -14.88 -0.67 18.28
C LEU A 273 -14.81 -2.15 18.66
N LYS A 274 -15.74 -2.93 18.13
CA LYS A 274 -15.81 -4.38 18.34
C LYS A 274 -15.18 -5.11 17.16
N HIS A 275 -14.30 -6.06 17.44
CA HIS A 275 -13.75 -6.95 16.43
C HIS A 275 -14.84 -7.88 15.88
N ALA A 276 -15.09 -7.83 14.58
CA ALA A 276 -16.04 -8.67 13.89
C ALA A 276 -15.39 -9.85 13.19
N ARG A 277 -14.28 -9.60 12.45
CA ARG A 277 -13.60 -10.64 11.64
C ARG A 277 -12.17 -10.27 11.36
N THR A 278 -11.30 -11.28 11.15
CA THR A 278 -9.97 -11.15 10.55
C THR A 278 -9.82 -12.14 9.40
N LEU A 279 -9.29 -11.68 8.27
CA LEU A 279 -8.79 -12.51 7.17
C LEU A 279 -7.27 -12.54 7.21
N TRP A 280 -6.68 -13.69 6.89
CA TRP A 280 -5.24 -13.92 6.88
C TRP A 280 -4.81 -14.27 5.47
N ARG A 281 -3.78 -13.60 4.93
CA ARG A 281 -3.22 -13.85 3.60
C ARG A 281 -1.73 -13.58 3.59
N ASN A 282 -0.93 -14.61 3.28
CA ASN A 282 0.52 -14.47 3.02
C ASN A 282 1.24 -13.58 4.05
N GLY A 283 1.05 -13.83 5.35
CA GLY A 283 1.64 -13.03 6.42
C GLY A 283 0.95 -11.70 6.73
N TRP A 284 -0.06 -11.29 5.95
CA TRP A 284 -0.84 -10.07 6.17
C TRP A 284 -2.21 -10.37 6.77
N VAL A 285 -2.79 -9.37 7.42
CA VAL A 285 -4.16 -9.46 7.94
C VAL A 285 -5.03 -8.31 7.45
N THR A 286 -6.31 -8.63 7.23
CA THR A 286 -7.37 -7.64 7.04
C THR A 286 -8.37 -7.80 8.18
N ILE A 287 -8.63 -6.72 8.88
CA ILE A 287 -9.45 -6.68 10.11
C ILE A 287 -10.74 -5.93 9.82
N HIS A 288 -11.87 -6.51 10.17
CA HIS A 288 -13.17 -5.84 10.19
C HIS A 288 -13.55 -5.52 11.62
N LEU A 289 -13.87 -4.26 11.86
CA LEU A 289 -14.37 -3.74 13.13
C LEU A 289 -15.73 -3.08 12.91
N THR A 290 -16.54 -3.04 13.97
CA THR A 290 -17.85 -2.37 13.98
C THR A 290 -17.99 -1.45 15.20
N ARG A 291 -18.70 -0.34 15.01
CA ARG A 291 -19.02 0.60 16.09
C ARG A 291 -20.26 0.17 16.84
#